data_160d891ebd4d4468e833c203c7906b3e
#
_entry.id   160d891ebd4d4468e833c203c7906b3e
#
_cell.length_a   1.000
_cell.length_b   1.000
_cell.length_c   1.000
_cell.angle_alpha   90.00
_cell.angle_beta   90.00
_cell.angle_gamma   90.00
#
_symmetry.space_group_name_H-M   'P 1'
#
loop_
_entity.id
_entity.type
_entity.pdbx_description
1 polymer ?
#
loop_
_entity_poly.entity_id
_entity_poly.type
_entity_poly.pdbx_seq_one_letter_code
_entity_poly.pdbx_strand_id
1 'polypeptide(L)'
;LTDWSGEALSQNSPLPLHTVSLISGNWRWTPEPDAPLPVMPQVNVTSRGNVPITGKQSWGRLGMQIPASDLGLQVQVSHGENILVLGTGEFVWEPFLLAERLEAAGAQVVFSSTTRSPISTGYAIQSAIAFSDNYGLGIPNYVYNVAHQQFDRILICCETPASSVDPRLLEALSAVAPTVEVITYE
;
A
#
# COMPACT_ATOMS: atom_id res chain seq x y z
N LEU A 1 -14.76 5.54 -8.20
CA LEU A 1 -14.07 6.58 -8.95
C LEU A 1 -14.55 7.96 -8.48
N THR A 2 -13.63 8.90 -8.37
CA THR A 2 -13.93 10.29 -8.04
C THR A 2 -13.70 11.14 -9.29
N ASP A 3 -14.71 11.88 -9.71
CA ASP A 3 -14.56 12.85 -10.78
C ASP A 3 -14.24 14.23 -10.18
N TRP A 4 -13.03 14.69 -10.42
CA TRP A 4 -12.53 15.99 -9.98
C TRP A 4 -12.59 17.06 -11.11
N SER A 5 -13.04 16.65 -12.28
CA SER A 5 -13.06 17.52 -13.46
C SER A 5 -14.20 18.57 -13.43
N GLY A 6 -15.17 18.39 -12.51
CA GLY A 6 -16.38 19.20 -12.53
C GLY A 6 -17.15 18.99 -13.83
N GLU A 7 -17.41 20.07 -14.57
CA GLU A 7 -18.10 20.00 -15.85
C GLU A 7 -17.18 19.70 -17.06
N ALA A 8 -15.86 19.70 -16.89
CA ALA A 8 -14.93 19.58 -17.99
C ALA A 8 -15.08 18.24 -18.74
N LEU A 9 -15.39 17.15 -18.03
CA LEU A 9 -15.60 15.85 -18.62
C LEU A 9 -16.84 15.87 -19.56
N SER A 10 -17.95 16.40 -19.10
CA SER A 10 -19.19 16.48 -19.89
C SER A 10 -19.06 17.47 -21.07
N GLN A 11 -18.31 18.57 -20.90
CA GLN A 11 -18.07 19.54 -21.96
C GLN A 11 -17.18 19.01 -23.08
N ASN A 12 -16.25 18.09 -22.77
CA ASN A 12 -15.27 17.57 -23.73
C ASN A 12 -15.57 16.16 -24.23
N SER A 13 -16.64 15.53 -23.75
CA SER A 13 -17.04 14.20 -24.21
C SER A 13 -17.84 14.29 -25.52
N PRO A 14 -17.49 13.49 -26.56
CA PRO A 14 -18.30 13.37 -27.76
C PRO A 14 -19.57 12.55 -27.54
N LEU A 15 -19.73 11.92 -26.39
CA LEU A 15 -20.87 11.07 -26.04
C LEU A 15 -21.70 11.73 -24.94
N PRO A 16 -23.02 11.48 -24.91
CA PRO A 16 -23.84 11.92 -23.79
C PRO A 16 -23.38 11.21 -22.51
N LEU A 17 -23.10 11.97 -21.46
CA LEU A 17 -22.70 11.46 -20.15
C LEU A 17 -23.82 11.61 -19.16
N HIS A 18 -24.07 10.54 -18.41
CA HIS A 18 -24.94 10.57 -17.24
C HIS A 18 -24.08 10.25 -16.00
N THR A 19 -24.01 11.21 -15.08
CA THR A 19 -23.27 11.03 -13.83
C THR A 19 -24.23 10.59 -12.72
N VAL A 20 -23.81 9.57 -11.97
CA VAL A 20 -24.51 9.11 -10.77
C VAL A 20 -23.51 9.20 -9.63
N SER A 21 -23.84 9.98 -8.61
CA SER A 21 -22.98 10.22 -7.45
C SER A 21 -23.69 9.82 -6.17
N LEU A 22 -22.99 9.06 -5.32
CA LEU A 22 -23.44 8.79 -3.95
C LEU A 22 -23.32 10.04 -3.07
N ILE A 23 -22.29 10.85 -3.30
CA ILE A 23 -22.00 12.08 -2.58
C ILE A 23 -21.59 13.12 -3.60
N SER A 24 -22.12 14.32 -3.47
CA SER A 24 -21.69 15.50 -4.20
C SER A 24 -21.13 16.52 -3.21
N GLY A 25 -20.04 17.19 -3.60
CA GLY A 25 -19.41 18.18 -2.75
C GLY A 25 -18.55 19.15 -3.55
N ASN A 26 -17.99 20.10 -2.84
CA ASN A 26 -17.03 21.05 -3.39
C ASN A 26 -15.67 20.84 -2.75
N TRP A 27 -14.62 21.01 -3.51
CA TRP A 27 -13.26 21.01 -3.01
C TRP A 27 -12.58 22.33 -3.37
N ARG A 28 -11.60 22.71 -2.55
CA ARG A 28 -10.78 23.89 -2.80
C ARG A 28 -9.33 23.52 -2.57
N TRP A 29 -8.50 23.77 -3.59
CA TRP A 29 -7.06 23.67 -3.46
C TRP A 29 -6.51 24.92 -2.78
N THR A 30 -5.74 24.73 -1.71
CA THR A 30 -4.95 25.79 -1.09
C THR A 30 -3.49 25.33 -1.15
N PRO A 31 -2.63 25.99 -1.94
CA PRO A 31 -1.24 25.60 -2.04
C PRO A 31 -0.51 25.86 -0.71
N GLU A 32 0.32 24.93 -0.31
CA GLU A 32 1.26 25.05 0.82
C GLU A 32 2.67 24.80 0.27
N PRO A 33 3.31 25.82 -0.33
CA PRO A 33 4.60 25.65 -1.01
C PRO A 33 5.73 25.20 -0.08
N ASP A 34 5.63 25.50 1.20
CA ASP A 34 6.60 25.15 2.23
C ASP A 34 6.28 23.85 2.98
N ALA A 35 5.23 23.10 2.54
CA ALA A 35 4.89 21.84 3.17
C ALA A 35 6.06 20.83 3.06
N PRO A 36 6.44 20.17 4.15
CA PRO A 36 7.55 19.23 4.12
C PRO A 36 7.19 18.03 3.24
N LEU A 37 8.05 17.73 2.29
CA LEU A 37 7.94 16.53 1.47
C LEU A 37 8.68 15.36 2.14
N PRO A 38 8.22 14.11 1.95
CA PRO A 38 8.97 12.93 2.37
C PRO A 38 10.37 12.93 1.77
N VAL A 39 11.36 12.54 2.58
CA VAL A 39 12.72 12.37 2.08
C VAL A 39 12.74 11.20 1.10
N MET A 40 13.11 11.50 -0.13
CA MET A 40 13.18 10.50 -1.19
C MET A 40 14.53 9.79 -1.21
N PRO A 41 14.56 8.46 -1.29
CA PRO A 41 15.79 7.77 -1.63
C PRO A 41 16.23 8.15 -3.05
N GLN A 42 17.53 8.31 -3.26
CA GLN A 42 18.06 8.37 -4.62
C GLN A 42 17.90 7.00 -5.26
N VAL A 43 17.20 6.96 -6.37
CA VAL A 43 16.98 5.74 -7.14
C VAL A 43 17.30 6.01 -8.60
N ASN A 44 18.01 5.06 -9.22
CA ASN A 44 18.16 5.08 -10.67
C ASN A 44 16.89 4.53 -11.29
N VAL A 45 16.26 5.32 -12.13
CA VAL A 45 15.09 4.87 -12.88
C VAL A 45 15.57 3.86 -13.92
N THR A 46 15.35 2.58 -13.63
CA THR A 46 15.57 1.50 -14.60
C THR A 46 14.24 0.98 -15.08
N SER A 47 14.18 0.63 -16.34
CA SER A 47 12.94 0.13 -16.95
C SER A 47 12.67 -1.36 -16.68
N ARG A 48 13.57 -2.07 -16.03
CA ARG A 48 13.47 -3.51 -15.78
C ARG A 48 13.90 -3.86 -14.37
N GLY A 49 12.98 -4.49 -13.64
CA GLY A 49 13.29 -5.14 -12.38
C GLY A 49 14.15 -6.39 -12.60
N ASN A 50 15.02 -6.66 -11.64
CA ASN A 50 15.90 -7.84 -11.64
C ASN A 50 15.60 -8.79 -10.47
N VAL A 51 14.60 -8.47 -9.66
CA VAL A 51 14.18 -9.32 -8.55
C VAL A 51 13.12 -10.31 -9.03
N PRO A 52 13.28 -11.61 -8.77
CA PRO A 52 12.32 -12.61 -9.20
C PRO A 52 11.01 -12.47 -8.42
N ILE A 53 9.89 -12.71 -9.10
CA ILE A 53 8.58 -12.84 -8.49
C ILE A 53 8.39 -14.31 -8.12
N THR A 54 8.11 -14.58 -6.85
CA THR A 54 7.93 -15.92 -6.30
C THR A 54 6.47 -16.35 -6.19
N GLY A 55 5.55 -15.43 -6.42
CA GLY A 55 4.11 -15.71 -6.39
C GLY A 55 3.70 -16.75 -7.43
N LYS A 56 2.81 -17.67 -7.02
CA LYS A 56 2.31 -18.76 -7.88
C LYS A 56 1.35 -18.28 -8.95
N GLN A 57 0.65 -17.18 -8.70
CA GLN A 57 -0.33 -16.58 -9.61
C GLN A 57 -0.32 -15.06 -9.48
N SER A 58 -0.60 -14.38 -10.59
CA SER A 58 -0.84 -12.95 -10.57
C SER A 58 -2.33 -12.68 -10.39
N TRP A 59 -2.70 -12.17 -9.24
CA TRP A 59 -4.08 -11.79 -8.95
C TRP A 59 -4.39 -10.33 -9.36
N GLY A 60 -3.38 -9.56 -9.65
CA GLY A 60 -3.42 -8.12 -9.87
C GLY A 60 -4.61 -7.63 -10.69
N ARG A 61 -4.35 -7.14 -11.88
CA ARG A 61 -5.36 -6.45 -12.71
C ARG A 61 -6.34 -7.36 -13.43
N LEU A 62 -6.12 -8.66 -13.43
CA LEU A 62 -6.94 -9.63 -14.18
C LEU A 62 -8.15 -10.13 -13.39
N GLY A 63 -8.30 -9.70 -12.15
CA GLY A 63 -9.36 -10.17 -11.27
C GLY A 63 -9.11 -11.58 -10.74
N MET A 64 -10.01 -12.05 -9.89
CA MET A 64 -9.92 -13.35 -9.23
C MET A 64 -10.97 -14.32 -9.70
N GLN A 65 -10.51 -15.55 -9.98
CA GLN A 65 -11.41 -16.67 -10.19
C GLN A 65 -11.57 -17.53 -8.93
N ILE A 66 -10.59 -17.54 -8.04
CA ILE A 66 -10.57 -18.33 -6.81
C ILE A 66 -10.25 -17.42 -5.62
N PRO A 67 -11.17 -17.26 -4.65
CA PRO A 67 -10.98 -16.36 -3.50
C PRO A 67 -10.17 -17.00 -2.37
N ALA A 68 -9.12 -17.76 -2.70
CA ALA A 68 -8.29 -18.43 -1.70
C ALA A 68 -6.82 -18.12 -1.92
N SER A 69 -6.09 -17.87 -0.82
CA SER A 69 -4.66 -17.67 -0.81
C SER A 69 -4.05 -18.49 0.31
N ASP A 70 -2.86 -19.04 0.07
CA ASP A 70 -2.04 -19.73 1.06
C ASP A 70 -0.99 -18.81 1.70
N LEU A 71 -0.95 -17.53 1.32
CA LEU A 71 -0.03 -16.56 1.89
C LEU A 71 -0.23 -16.44 3.41
N GLY A 72 0.86 -16.62 4.17
CA GLY A 72 0.87 -16.44 5.62
C GLY A 72 -0.08 -17.36 6.40
N LEU A 73 -0.36 -18.59 5.92
CA LEU A 73 -1.19 -19.56 6.64
C LEU A 73 -0.63 -19.92 8.01
N GLN A 74 0.68 -19.83 8.18
CA GLN A 74 1.39 -20.12 9.43
C GLN A 74 1.28 -18.98 10.45
N VAL A 75 0.81 -17.80 10.06
CA VAL A 75 0.71 -16.66 10.97
C VAL A 75 -0.39 -16.90 12.01
N GLN A 76 0.01 -16.93 13.27
CA GLN A 76 -0.89 -17.02 14.42
C GLN A 76 -1.05 -15.63 15.03
N VAL A 77 -2.23 -15.37 15.58
CA VAL A 77 -2.55 -14.09 16.23
C VAL A 77 -3.12 -14.29 17.61
N SER A 78 -2.93 -13.30 18.48
CA SER A 78 -3.62 -13.19 19.74
C SER A 78 -4.90 -12.38 19.60
N HIS A 79 -5.89 -12.68 20.42
CA HIS A 79 -7.13 -11.90 20.45
C HIS A 79 -6.84 -10.43 20.83
N GLY A 80 -7.31 -9.50 20.03
CA GLY A 80 -7.10 -8.07 20.22
C GLY A 80 -5.71 -7.55 19.83
N GLU A 81 -4.82 -8.40 19.30
CA GLU A 81 -3.51 -7.97 18.78
C GLU A 81 -3.70 -6.93 17.66
N ASN A 82 -3.04 -5.77 17.77
CA ASN A 82 -3.13 -4.69 16.78
C ASN A 82 -2.09 -4.89 15.68
N ILE A 83 -2.54 -5.29 14.50
CA ILE A 83 -1.67 -5.72 13.40
C ILE A 83 -1.86 -4.82 12.17
N LEU A 84 -0.76 -4.35 11.59
CA LEU A 84 -0.76 -3.80 10.25
C LEU A 84 -0.37 -4.91 9.26
N VAL A 85 -1.22 -5.16 8.27
CA VAL A 85 -0.88 -5.94 7.07
C VAL A 85 -0.61 -4.98 5.93
N LEU A 86 0.59 -5.04 5.37
CA LEU A 86 1.08 -4.13 4.34
C LEU A 86 1.37 -4.89 3.05
N GLY A 87 0.57 -4.68 2.01
CA GLY A 87 0.85 -5.17 0.66
C GLY A 87 1.90 -4.32 -0.05
N THR A 88 2.65 -4.89 -0.97
CA THR A 88 3.70 -4.16 -1.70
C THR A 88 3.33 -3.93 -3.17
N GLY A 89 3.29 -2.65 -3.56
CA GLY A 89 2.98 -2.25 -4.93
C GLY A 89 1.60 -2.74 -5.41
N GLU A 90 1.59 -3.57 -6.43
CA GLU A 90 0.37 -4.18 -7.00
C GLU A 90 -0.04 -5.48 -6.27
N PHE A 91 0.80 -6.01 -5.40
CA PHE A 91 0.52 -7.22 -4.61
C PHE A 91 -0.33 -6.87 -3.39
N VAL A 92 -1.62 -6.72 -3.60
CA VAL A 92 -2.56 -6.24 -2.57
C VAL A 92 -3.66 -7.23 -2.22
N TRP A 93 -4.06 -8.09 -3.17
CA TRP A 93 -5.21 -8.94 -2.97
C TRP A 93 -4.97 -10.06 -1.95
N GLU A 94 -3.91 -10.83 -2.09
CA GLU A 94 -3.60 -11.91 -1.16
C GLU A 94 -3.23 -11.39 0.24
N PRO A 95 -2.48 -10.27 0.38
CA PRO A 95 -2.34 -9.58 1.65
C PRO A 95 -3.67 -9.14 2.28
N PHE A 96 -4.63 -8.70 1.47
CA PHE A 96 -5.97 -8.38 1.96
C PHE A 96 -6.70 -9.62 2.50
N LEU A 97 -6.63 -10.76 1.82
CA LEU A 97 -7.19 -12.03 2.30
C LEU A 97 -6.51 -12.52 3.59
N LEU A 98 -5.20 -12.29 3.72
CA LEU A 98 -4.50 -12.52 4.99
C LEU A 98 -5.07 -11.63 6.09
N ALA A 99 -5.21 -10.34 5.84
CA ALA A 99 -5.77 -9.39 6.81
C ALA A 99 -7.17 -9.80 7.28
N GLU A 100 -8.07 -10.16 6.36
CA GLU A 100 -9.42 -10.66 6.66
C GLU A 100 -9.38 -11.92 7.54
N ARG A 101 -8.47 -12.85 7.23
CA ARG A 101 -8.32 -14.09 8.01
C ARG A 101 -7.82 -13.84 9.42
N LEU A 102 -6.86 -12.92 9.60
CA LEU A 102 -6.34 -12.56 10.92
C LEU A 102 -7.40 -11.82 11.76
N GLU A 103 -8.18 -10.94 11.13
CA GLU A 103 -9.32 -10.27 11.78
C GLU A 103 -10.38 -11.30 12.23
N ALA A 104 -10.72 -12.26 11.37
CA ALA A 104 -11.64 -13.34 11.71
C ALA A 104 -11.11 -14.24 12.85
N ALA A 105 -9.79 -14.33 13.03
CA ALA A 105 -9.15 -15.03 14.15
C ALA A 105 -9.10 -14.20 15.45
N GLY A 106 -9.58 -12.96 15.43
CA GLY A 106 -9.75 -12.11 16.61
C GLY A 106 -8.71 -11.00 16.80
N ALA A 107 -7.82 -10.77 15.83
CA ALA A 107 -6.92 -9.62 15.83
C ALA A 107 -7.66 -8.32 15.46
N GLN A 108 -7.08 -7.17 15.81
CA GLN A 108 -7.45 -5.86 15.28
C GLN A 108 -6.54 -5.56 14.10
N VAL A 109 -7.08 -5.60 12.89
CA VAL A 109 -6.25 -5.53 11.69
C VAL A 109 -6.47 -4.22 10.93
N VAL A 110 -5.37 -3.54 10.63
CA VAL A 110 -5.32 -2.45 9.68
C VAL A 110 -4.66 -2.96 8.40
N PHE A 111 -5.28 -2.72 7.26
CA PHE A 111 -4.71 -3.05 5.96
C PHE A 111 -4.27 -1.80 5.23
N SER A 112 -3.09 -1.84 4.62
CA SER A 112 -2.57 -0.78 3.76
C SER A 112 -1.72 -1.38 2.65
N SER A 113 -1.31 -0.54 1.71
CA SER A 113 -0.38 -0.95 0.66
C SER A 113 0.65 0.15 0.37
N THR A 114 1.79 -0.25 -0.16
CA THR A 114 2.76 0.71 -0.67
C THR A 114 2.32 1.24 -2.03
N THR A 115 2.78 2.42 -2.38
CA THR A 115 2.41 3.07 -3.64
C THR A 115 3.60 3.82 -4.24
N ARG A 116 3.58 4.01 -5.54
CA ARG A 116 4.55 4.85 -6.27
C ARG A 116 4.15 6.32 -6.31
N SER A 117 2.94 6.64 -5.86
CA SER A 117 2.42 8.02 -5.92
C SER A 117 3.01 8.89 -4.82
N PRO A 118 3.78 9.93 -5.16
CA PRO A 118 4.27 10.89 -4.18
C PRO A 118 3.15 11.85 -3.79
N ILE A 119 2.73 11.80 -2.52
CA ILE A 119 1.71 12.68 -1.98
C ILE A 119 2.33 13.47 -0.83
N SER A 120 2.17 14.79 -0.86
CA SER A 120 2.62 15.65 0.24
C SER A 120 1.83 15.34 1.52
N THR A 121 2.53 15.32 2.65
CA THR A 121 1.90 15.23 3.96
C THR A 121 1.09 16.49 4.24
N GLY A 122 0.00 16.33 4.98
CA GLY A 122 -0.94 17.38 5.34
C GLY A 122 -2.38 16.85 5.36
N TYR A 123 -3.26 17.51 6.08
CA TYR A 123 -4.66 17.11 6.23
C TYR A 123 -4.83 15.64 6.64
N ALA A 124 -5.36 14.82 5.74
CA ALA A 124 -5.58 13.40 5.97
C ALA A 124 -4.31 12.54 5.89
N ILE A 125 -3.22 13.07 5.33
CA ILE A 125 -1.93 12.38 5.23
C ILE A 125 -1.01 12.89 6.34
N GLN A 126 -1.00 12.22 7.47
CA GLN A 126 -0.25 12.67 8.66
C GLN A 126 1.21 12.24 8.64
N SER A 127 1.52 11.15 7.94
CA SER A 127 2.90 10.65 7.84
C SER A 127 3.14 9.96 6.51
N ALA A 128 4.40 9.96 6.10
CA ALA A 128 4.87 9.25 4.92
C ALA A 128 6.26 8.65 5.20
N ILE A 129 6.45 7.40 4.77
CA ILE A 129 7.75 6.72 4.73
C ILE A 129 8.09 6.54 3.25
N ALA A 130 9.30 6.95 2.84
CA ALA A 130 9.79 6.80 1.47
C ALA A 130 10.95 5.80 1.43
N PHE A 131 10.93 4.89 0.46
CA PHE A 131 11.89 3.82 0.31
C PHE A 131 11.99 3.39 -1.16
N SER A 132 12.88 2.47 -1.50
CA SER A 132 12.95 1.89 -2.85
C SER A 132 12.03 0.67 -2.98
N ASP A 133 11.53 0.44 -4.19
CA ASP A 133 10.69 -0.72 -4.49
C ASP A 133 11.40 -2.05 -4.22
N ASN A 134 10.65 -3.09 -3.99
CA ASN A 134 11.15 -4.45 -3.76
C ASN A 134 11.30 -5.28 -5.06
N TYR A 135 10.97 -4.71 -6.22
CA TYR A 135 11.07 -5.38 -7.53
C TYR A 135 12.39 -5.14 -8.25
N GLY A 136 13.28 -4.32 -7.67
CA GLY A 136 14.55 -3.95 -8.29
C GLY A 136 14.42 -3.02 -9.48
N LEU A 137 13.31 -2.26 -9.56
CA LEU A 137 13.08 -1.25 -10.58
C LEU A 137 13.77 0.08 -10.26
N GLY A 138 14.19 0.27 -8.99
CA GLY A 138 14.75 1.52 -8.51
C GLY A 138 13.72 2.65 -8.46
N ILE A 139 12.44 2.31 -8.31
CA ILE A 139 11.35 3.28 -8.26
C ILE A 139 11.05 3.65 -6.82
N PRO A 140 10.92 4.96 -6.51
CA PRO A 140 10.47 5.40 -5.20
C PRO A 140 9.11 4.81 -4.86
N ASN A 141 8.98 4.32 -3.65
CA ASN A 141 7.73 3.85 -3.07
C ASN A 141 7.46 4.56 -1.74
N TYR A 142 6.21 4.58 -1.38
CA TYR A 142 5.72 5.27 -0.19
C TYR A 142 4.75 4.40 0.56
N VAL A 143 4.73 4.53 1.87
CA VAL A 143 3.60 4.14 2.71
C VAL A 143 3.15 5.33 3.53
N TYR A 144 1.85 5.55 3.55
CA TYR A 144 1.24 6.70 4.19
C TYR A 144 0.48 6.31 5.45
N ASN A 145 0.41 7.26 6.39
CA ASN A 145 -0.37 7.13 7.62
C ASN A 145 0.01 5.94 8.51
N VAL A 146 1.27 5.53 8.49
CA VAL A 146 1.79 4.45 9.34
C VAL A 146 2.73 4.98 10.42
N ALA A 147 3.66 5.87 10.07
CA ALA A 147 4.74 6.29 10.97
C ALA A 147 4.28 7.08 12.23
N HIS A 148 3.04 7.51 12.30
CA HIS A 148 2.46 8.19 13.47
C HIS A 148 1.57 7.28 14.33
N GLN A 149 1.44 6.00 13.95
CA GLN A 149 0.64 5.00 14.67
C GLN A 149 1.54 4.06 15.47
N GLN A 150 0.94 3.18 16.25
CA GLN A 150 1.62 2.11 16.98
C GLN A 150 0.88 0.80 16.74
N PHE A 151 1.64 -0.24 16.48
CA PHE A 151 1.15 -1.59 16.25
C PHE A 151 1.87 -2.58 17.16
N ASP A 152 1.25 -3.71 17.45
CA ASP A 152 1.92 -4.81 18.13
C ASP A 152 2.80 -5.58 17.13
N ARG A 153 2.34 -5.66 15.88
CA ARG A 153 3.06 -6.35 14.81
C ARG A 153 2.74 -5.76 13.44
N ILE A 154 3.73 -5.79 12.55
CA ILE A 154 3.57 -5.42 11.14
C ILE A 154 3.97 -6.61 10.27
N LEU A 155 3.10 -6.97 9.33
CA LEU A 155 3.33 -8.00 8.32
C LEU A 155 3.50 -7.34 6.96
N ILE A 156 4.71 -7.34 6.43
CA ILE A 156 5.00 -6.85 5.08
C ILE A 156 4.85 -8.03 4.12
N CYS A 157 3.83 -7.98 3.28
CA CYS A 157 3.55 -9.04 2.32
C CYS A 157 4.12 -8.69 0.96
N CYS A 158 4.96 -9.56 0.43
CA CYS A 158 5.55 -9.38 -0.89
C CYS A 158 5.62 -10.70 -1.68
N GLU A 159 5.51 -10.58 -3.00
CA GLU A 159 5.67 -11.67 -3.95
C GLU A 159 7.13 -11.83 -4.44
N THR A 160 8.04 -11.10 -3.83
CA THR A 160 9.47 -11.12 -4.07
C THR A 160 10.20 -11.66 -2.83
N PRO A 161 11.46 -12.11 -2.93
CA PRO A 161 12.20 -12.58 -1.78
C PRO A 161 12.26 -11.53 -0.66
N ALA A 162 12.20 -11.97 0.60
CA ALA A 162 12.23 -11.07 1.76
C ALA A 162 13.46 -10.13 1.75
N SER A 163 14.58 -10.59 1.22
CA SER A 163 15.82 -9.81 1.08
C SER A 163 15.72 -8.64 0.09
N SER A 164 14.65 -8.56 -0.71
CA SER A 164 14.42 -7.45 -1.64
C SER A 164 13.75 -6.24 -0.98
N VAL A 165 13.21 -6.40 0.22
CA VAL A 165 12.58 -5.30 0.95
C VAL A 165 13.64 -4.29 1.38
N ASP A 166 13.42 -3.02 1.08
CA ASP A 166 14.37 -1.94 1.42
C ASP A 166 14.59 -1.86 2.94
N PRO A 167 15.83 -1.94 3.43
CA PRO A 167 16.15 -1.83 4.86
C PRO A 167 15.59 -0.57 5.52
N ARG A 168 15.47 0.54 4.77
CA ARG A 168 14.88 1.79 5.28
C ARG A 168 13.42 1.65 5.64
N LEU A 169 12.66 0.84 4.87
CA LEU A 169 11.28 0.52 5.23
C LEU A 169 11.24 -0.28 6.53
N LEU A 170 12.08 -1.31 6.65
CA LEU A 170 12.16 -2.14 7.86
C LEU A 170 12.52 -1.32 9.10
N GLU A 171 13.52 -0.44 8.99
CA GLU A 171 13.95 0.45 10.06
C GLU A 171 12.81 1.40 10.49
N ALA A 172 12.16 2.06 9.53
CA ALA A 172 11.06 2.98 9.82
C ALA A 172 9.86 2.28 10.47
N LEU A 173 9.53 1.07 10.05
CA LEU A 173 8.42 0.30 10.62
C LEU A 173 8.77 -0.25 12.01
N SER A 174 10.04 -0.58 12.25
CA SER A 174 10.51 -1.02 13.58
C SER A 174 10.43 0.08 14.64
N ALA A 175 10.30 1.34 14.24
CA ALA A 175 10.04 2.45 15.16
C ALA A 175 8.59 2.49 15.68
N VAL A 176 7.66 1.84 14.99
CA VAL A 176 6.21 1.87 15.29
C VAL A 176 5.60 0.50 15.63
N ALA A 177 6.42 -0.55 15.59
CA ALA A 177 6.03 -1.88 16.03
C ALA A 177 7.24 -2.65 16.58
N PRO A 178 7.10 -3.39 17.70
CA PRO A 178 8.17 -4.23 18.24
C PRO A 178 8.50 -5.44 17.34
N THR A 179 7.56 -5.85 16.50
CA THR A 179 7.71 -6.99 15.60
C THR A 179 7.36 -6.58 14.17
N VAL A 180 8.32 -6.74 13.26
CA VAL A 180 8.13 -6.54 11.82
C VAL A 180 8.57 -7.80 11.10
N GLU A 181 7.64 -8.42 10.40
CA GLU A 181 7.86 -9.67 9.66
C GLU A 181 7.62 -9.46 8.16
N VAL A 182 8.41 -10.15 7.35
CA VAL A 182 8.19 -10.19 5.90
C VAL A 182 7.57 -11.53 5.55
N ILE A 183 6.37 -11.48 4.98
CA ILE A 183 5.57 -12.63 4.58
C ILE A 183 5.72 -12.80 3.07
N THR A 184 6.25 -13.94 2.68
CA THR A 184 6.45 -14.32 1.28
C THR A 184 5.82 -15.69 1.02
N TYR A 185 5.75 -16.08 -0.23
CA TYR A 185 5.52 -17.49 -0.56
C TYR A 185 6.77 -18.30 -0.22
N GLU A 186 6.56 -19.47 0.39
CA GLU A 186 7.59 -20.46 0.63
C GLU A 186 7.88 -21.32 -0.61
#